data_c5a7673d2f878e6c9a7d806ebc345665
#
_entry.id   c5a7673d2f878e6c9a7d806ebc345665
#
_cell.length_a   1.000
_cell.length_b   1.000
_cell.length_c   1.000
_cell.angle_alpha   90.00
_cell.angle_beta   90.00
_cell.angle_gamma   90.00
#
_symmetry.space_group_name_H-M   'P 1'
#
loop_
_entity.id
_entity.type
_entity.pdbx_description
1 polymer ?
#
loop_
_entity_poly.entity_id
_entity_poly.type
_entity_poly.pdbx_seq_one_letter_code
_entity_poly.pdbx_strand_id
1 'polypeptide(L)'
;MSQQYNVAILGATGAVGETILEVLQERKFPVGELFLLASERSEGKTYRFNGKTVRVQNVEEFDWSQAHIALFSAGGDLSAKWAPIAADEGVIVIDNTSHFRYEYDLPLVVPEVNPEAIAEFRNRNIIANPNCSTIQMLVALKPIHDAVGIERINVSTYQSVSGAGKAGIDELAGQTAKLLNGLPADKKQFSQQIAFNCIPQIDQMMENGYTKEEMKMVWETQKIFNDPSITVNPTCVRVPVFYGHAEAVHVETRSPIDAQEVINLLEQTEGVEVFHGDDFPTQVRDAGGKDHVMVGRIRNDISHHSGVNLWVVADNVRKGAATNAVQIAEVLIRDYY
;
A
#
# COMPACT_ATOMS: atom_id res chain seq x y z
N MET A 1 -26.83 12.78 -15.56
CA MET A 1 -25.54 12.16 -15.84
C MET A 1 -24.74 12.29 -14.58
N SER A 2 -24.09 11.22 -14.08
CA SER A 2 -23.18 11.32 -12.94
C SER A 2 -22.00 12.22 -13.32
N GLN A 3 -21.54 13.05 -12.40
CA GLN A 3 -20.37 13.89 -12.58
C GLN A 3 -19.17 12.99 -12.96
N GLN A 4 -18.35 13.43 -13.90
CA GLN A 4 -17.14 12.72 -14.33
C GLN A 4 -15.90 13.56 -14.02
N TYR A 5 -14.79 12.89 -13.73
CA TYR A 5 -13.54 13.52 -13.32
C TYR A 5 -12.43 13.15 -14.30
N ASN A 6 -11.66 14.13 -14.71
CA ASN A 6 -10.45 13.89 -15.48
C ASN A 6 -9.35 13.39 -14.55
N VAL A 7 -8.78 12.25 -14.88
CA VAL A 7 -7.79 11.56 -14.04
C VAL A 7 -6.45 11.47 -14.75
N ALA A 8 -5.38 11.88 -14.09
CA ALA A 8 -4.01 11.66 -14.54
C ALA A 8 -3.35 10.55 -13.71
N ILE A 9 -2.58 9.67 -14.35
CA ILE A 9 -1.76 8.64 -13.67
C ILE A 9 -0.30 8.91 -14.00
N LEU A 10 0.49 9.40 -13.04
CA LEU A 10 1.93 9.55 -13.19
C LEU A 10 2.65 8.26 -12.77
N GLY A 11 3.47 7.72 -13.67
CA GLY A 11 4.06 6.40 -13.51
C GLY A 11 3.19 5.28 -14.07
N ALA A 12 2.33 5.57 -15.04
CA ALA A 12 1.34 4.67 -15.63
C ALA A 12 1.92 3.36 -16.20
N THR A 13 3.21 3.31 -16.50
CA THR A 13 3.89 2.12 -17.06
C THR A 13 4.60 1.25 -16.02
N GLY A 14 4.46 1.59 -14.74
CA GLY A 14 4.96 0.81 -13.61
C GLY A 14 3.91 -0.19 -13.09
N ALA A 15 4.31 -1.15 -12.26
CA ALA A 15 3.40 -2.17 -11.74
C ALA A 15 2.19 -1.55 -11.01
N VAL A 16 2.41 -0.57 -10.13
CA VAL A 16 1.32 0.12 -9.42
C VAL A 16 0.46 0.95 -10.38
N GLY A 17 1.08 1.66 -11.35
CA GLY A 17 0.36 2.48 -12.34
C GLY A 17 -0.56 1.65 -13.24
N GLU A 18 -0.10 0.49 -13.70
CA GLU A 18 -0.92 -0.46 -14.47
C GLU A 18 -2.07 -1.01 -13.61
N THR A 19 -1.82 -1.33 -12.33
CA THR A 19 -2.87 -1.79 -11.42
C THR A 19 -3.87 -0.68 -11.08
N ILE A 20 -3.45 0.58 -10.94
CA ILE A 20 -4.38 1.72 -10.78
C ILE A 20 -5.36 1.77 -11.95
N LEU A 21 -4.86 1.59 -13.18
CA LEU A 21 -5.70 1.58 -14.37
C LEU A 21 -6.77 0.47 -14.33
N GLU A 22 -6.37 -0.74 -13.91
CA GLU A 22 -7.26 -1.89 -13.74
C GLU A 22 -8.32 -1.61 -12.66
N VAL A 23 -7.90 -1.14 -11.49
CA VAL A 23 -8.77 -0.87 -10.34
C VAL A 23 -9.79 0.24 -10.66
N LEU A 24 -9.39 1.32 -11.32
CA LEU A 24 -10.33 2.36 -11.77
C LEU A 24 -11.44 1.80 -12.67
N GLN A 25 -11.08 0.85 -13.54
CA GLN A 25 -12.05 0.21 -14.44
C GLN A 25 -12.95 -0.77 -13.70
N GLU A 26 -12.39 -1.64 -12.86
CA GLU A 26 -13.13 -2.64 -12.09
C GLU A 26 -14.12 -1.99 -11.12
N ARG A 27 -13.70 -0.93 -10.43
CA ARG A 27 -14.52 -0.16 -9.48
C ARG A 27 -15.45 0.83 -10.17
N LYS A 28 -15.38 0.94 -11.51
CA LYS A 28 -16.22 1.85 -12.31
C LYS A 28 -16.11 3.31 -11.85
N PHE A 29 -14.90 3.71 -11.46
CA PHE A 29 -14.63 5.11 -11.08
C PHE A 29 -15.12 6.04 -12.20
N PRO A 30 -15.79 7.18 -11.91
CA PRO A 30 -16.39 8.03 -12.93
C PRO A 30 -15.36 8.88 -13.67
N VAL A 31 -14.49 8.22 -14.46
CA VAL A 31 -13.45 8.87 -15.25
C VAL A 31 -14.08 9.56 -16.48
N GLY A 32 -13.80 10.87 -16.62
CA GLY A 32 -14.10 11.64 -17.84
C GLY A 32 -13.01 11.41 -18.88
N GLU A 33 -11.93 12.15 -18.80
CA GLU A 33 -10.72 11.90 -19.59
C GLU A 33 -9.64 11.24 -18.71
N LEU A 34 -8.84 10.36 -19.33
CA LEU A 34 -7.74 9.66 -18.68
C LEU A 34 -6.42 10.03 -19.35
N PHE A 35 -5.50 10.55 -18.55
CA PHE A 35 -4.14 10.90 -18.96
C PHE A 35 -3.13 9.93 -18.34
N LEU A 36 -2.40 9.19 -19.18
CA LEU A 36 -1.34 8.30 -18.75
C LEU A 36 0.00 9.00 -18.93
N LEU A 37 0.70 9.27 -17.83
CA LEU A 37 1.91 10.08 -17.82
C LEU A 37 3.13 9.24 -17.42
N ALA A 38 4.22 9.41 -18.16
CA ALA A 38 5.50 8.78 -17.86
C ALA A 38 6.65 9.64 -18.43
N SER A 39 7.90 9.15 -18.30
CA SER A 39 9.05 9.78 -18.96
C SER A 39 9.00 9.58 -20.48
N GLU A 40 9.73 10.42 -21.22
CA GLU A 40 9.92 10.34 -22.68
C GLU A 40 10.20 8.92 -23.17
N ARG A 41 11.00 8.11 -22.43
CA ARG A 41 11.31 6.71 -22.79
C ARG A 41 10.07 5.81 -22.92
N SER A 42 8.98 6.15 -22.25
CA SER A 42 7.72 5.37 -22.27
C SER A 42 6.62 6.03 -23.09
N GLU A 43 6.88 7.21 -23.64
CA GLU A 43 5.94 7.93 -24.47
C GLU A 43 5.50 7.11 -25.68
N GLY A 44 4.23 7.24 -26.03
CA GLY A 44 3.63 6.53 -27.16
C GLY A 44 3.21 5.09 -26.88
N LYS A 45 3.58 4.48 -25.75
CA LYS A 45 2.97 3.22 -25.32
C LYS A 45 1.45 3.40 -25.18
N THR A 46 0.71 2.31 -25.39
CA THR A 46 -0.75 2.37 -25.33
C THR A 46 -1.31 1.35 -24.35
N TYR A 47 -2.38 1.74 -23.68
CA TYR A 47 -3.15 0.89 -22.78
C TYR A 47 -4.62 0.91 -23.17
N ARG A 48 -5.38 -0.11 -22.81
CA ARG A 48 -6.84 -0.13 -22.99
C ARG A 48 -7.53 0.28 -21.70
N PHE A 49 -8.48 1.20 -21.81
CA PHE A 49 -9.34 1.62 -20.70
C PHE A 49 -10.78 1.79 -21.19
N ASN A 50 -11.73 1.09 -20.58
CA ASN A 50 -13.16 1.11 -20.96
C ASN A 50 -13.39 0.96 -22.48
N GLY A 51 -12.62 0.05 -23.11
CA GLY A 51 -12.72 -0.22 -24.54
C GLY A 51 -12.00 0.78 -25.46
N LYS A 52 -11.48 1.88 -24.94
CA LYS A 52 -10.71 2.89 -25.68
C LYS A 52 -9.22 2.64 -25.54
N THR A 53 -8.45 3.03 -26.54
CA THR A 53 -6.97 3.04 -26.47
C THR A 53 -6.52 4.41 -25.94
N VAL A 54 -5.76 4.39 -24.85
CA VAL A 54 -5.16 5.60 -24.24
C VAL A 54 -3.65 5.55 -24.46
N ARG A 55 -3.07 6.64 -24.93
CA ARG A 55 -1.64 6.75 -25.20
C ARG A 55 -0.92 7.41 -24.05
N VAL A 56 0.24 6.88 -23.69
CA VAL A 56 1.14 7.47 -22.69
C VAL A 56 1.77 8.74 -23.25
N GLN A 57 1.71 9.82 -22.49
CA GLN A 57 2.25 11.14 -22.77
C GLN A 57 3.50 11.40 -21.92
N ASN A 58 4.37 12.28 -22.42
CA ASN A 58 5.50 12.76 -21.64
C ASN A 58 5.02 13.73 -20.56
N VAL A 59 5.35 13.46 -19.30
CA VAL A 59 4.97 14.32 -18.17
C VAL A 59 5.55 15.72 -18.25
N GLU A 60 6.72 15.91 -18.90
CA GLU A 60 7.36 17.21 -19.05
C GLU A 60 6.57 18.18 -19.96
N GLU A 61 5.68 17.65 -20.80
CA GLU A 61 4.88 18.41 -21.76
C GLU A 61 3.40 18.47 -21.37
N PHE A 62 3.02 17.84 -20.25
CA PHE A 62 1.62 17.75 -19.85
C PHE A 62 1.13 19.01 -19.16
N ASP A 63 -0.01 19.52 -19.64
CA ASP A 63 -0.74 20.62 -19.02
C ASP A 63 -1.64 20.09 -17.89
N TRP A 64 -1.22 20.31 -16.64
CA TRP A 64 -1.90 19.81 -15.44
C TRP A 64 -3.29 20.40 -15.25
N SER A 65 -3.58 21.58 -15.80
CA SER A 65 -4.92 22.20 -15.71
C SER A 65 -6.05 21.36 -16.32
N GLN A 66 -5.72 20.35 -17.12
CA GLN A 66 -6.68 19.42 -17.72
C GLN A 66 -7.18 18.34 -16.74
N ALA A 67 -6.45 18.05 -15.68
CA ALA A 67 -6.78 17.00 -14.70
C ALA A 67 -7.50 17.58 -13.47
N HIS A 68 -8.40 16.79 -12.88
CA HIS A 68 -9.02 17.09 -11.59
C HIS A 68 -8.33 16.33 -10.46
N ILE A 69 -7.98 15.08 -10.71
CA ILE A 69 -7.34 14.17 -9.74
C ILE A 69 -6.11 13.55 -10.41
N ALA A 70 -5.02 13.42 -9.67
CA ALA A 70 -3.82 12.76 -10.15
C ALA A 70 -3.36 11.66 -9.17
N LEU A 71 -3.10 10.46 -9.69
CA LEU A 71 -2.61 9.30 -8.95
C LEU A 71 -1.13 9.11 -9.28
N PHE A 72 -0.25 9.28 -8.29
CA PHE A 72 1.20 9.26 -8.48
C PHE A 72 1.80 7.95 -8.00
N SER A 73 2.63 7.31 -8.84
CA SER A 73 3.34 6.07 -8.55
C SER A 73 4.73 5.98 -9.22
N ALA A 74 5.34 7.13 -9.53
CA ALA A 74 6.56 7.20 -10.34
C ALA A 74 7.88 7.32 -9.54
N GLY A 75 7.81 7.20 -8.20
CA GLY A 75 8.96 7.37 -7.29
C GLY A 75 9.04 8.75 -6.65
N GLY A 76 9.72 8.83 -5.50
CA GLY A 76 9.72 10.01 -4.62
C GLY A 76 10.24 11.28 -5.28
N ASP A 77 11.31 11.20 -6.08
CA ASP A 77 11.89 12.36 -6.75
C ASP A 77 10.93 13.00 -7.76
N LEU A 78 10.17 12.16 -8.50
CA LEU A 78 9.16 12.66 -9.44
C LEU A 78 7.95 13.21 -8.72
N SER A 79 7.54 12.61 -7.60
CA SER A 79 6.48 13.17 -6.75
C SER A 79 6.90 14.52 -6.15
N ALA A 80 8.11 14.63 -5.66
CA ALA A 80 8.66 15.90 -5.14
C ALA A 80 8.62 17.02 -6.19
N LYS A 81 8.90 16.69 -7.46
CA LYS A 81 8.89 17.66 -8.57
C LYS A 81 7.46 18.00 -9.00
N TRP A 82 6.64 16.99 -9.29
CA TRP A 82 5.39 17.20 -10.03
C TRP A 82 4.15 17.39 -9.16
N ALA A 83 4.12 16.86 -7.92
CA ALA A 83 2.94 17.00 -7.09
C ALA A 83 2.64 18.46 -6.71
N PRO A 84 3.63 19.29 -6.31
CA PRO A 84 3.38 20.71 -6.08
C PRO A 84 2.90 21.46 -7.34
N ILE A 85 3.50 21.16 -8.51
CA ILE A 85 3.12 21.79 -9.78
C ILE A 85 1.67 21.45 -10.14
N ALA A 86 1.27 20.17 -10.03
CA ALA A 86 -0.11 19.75 -10.27
C ALA A 86 -1.07 20.38 -9.26
N ALA A 87 -0.70 20.44 -8.00
CA ALA A 87 -1.50 21.02 -6.93
C ALA A 87 -1.73 22.52 -7.10
N ASP A 88 -0.72 23.26 -7.59
CA ASP A 88 -0.82 24.70 -7.89
C ASP A 88 -1.79 25.00 -9.05
N GLU A 89 -1.96 24.02 -9.97
CA GLU A 89 -2.98 24.07 -11.04
C GLU A 89 -4.38 23.61 -10.57
N GLY A 90 -4.53 23.33 -9.27
CA GLY A 90 -5.82 22.92 -8.67
C GLY A 90 -6.12 21.43 -8.75
N VAL A 91 -5.16 20.62 -9.19
CA VAL A 91 -5.30 19.15 -9.21
C VAL A 91 -5.13 18.58 -7.81
N ILE A 92 -6.01 17.65 -7.39
CA ILE A 92 -5.82 16.94 -6.14
C ILE A 92 -4.94 15.71 -6.42
N VAL A 93 -3.76 15.69 -5.81
CA VAL A 93 -2.76 14.63 -5.98
C VAL A 93 -2.89 13.59 -4.88
N ILE A 94 -2.99 12.32 -5.25
CA ILE A 94 -2.90 11.17 -4.32
C ILE A 94 -1.57 10.47 -4.62
N ASP A 95 -0.63 10.59 -3.70
CA ASP A 95 0.76 10.14 -3.89
C ASP A 95 1.06 8.83 -3.18
N ASN A 96 1.39 7.77 -3.94
CA ASN A 96 1.80 6.48 -3.40
C ASN A 96 3.25 6.44 -2.90
N THR A 97 4.06 7.47 -3.16
CA THR A 97 5.46 7.48 -2.73
C THR A 97 5.61 7.82 -1.25
N SER A 98 6.79 7.65 -0.71
CA SER A 98 7.04 8.02 0.69
C SER A 98 7.38 9.51 0.89
N HIS A 99 7.37 10.32 -0.19
CA HIS A 99 7.91 11.68 -0.13
C HIS A 99 7.13 12.57 0.83
N PHE A 100 5.79 12.57 0.75
CA PHE A 100 4.92 13.46 1.51
C PHE A 100 4.33 12.86 2.79
N ARG A 101 4.57 11.58 3.09
CA ARG A 101 3.91 10.87 4.21
C ARG A 101 4.17 11.48 5.59
N TYR A 102 5.34 12.14 5.76
CA TYR A 102 5.77 12.65 7.06
C TYR A 102 5.55 14.15 7.24
N GLU A 103 5.06 14.82 6.20
CA GLU A 103 4.65 16.23 6.30
C GLU A 103 3.45 16.33 7.26
N TYR A 104 3.55 17.21 8.27
CA TYR A 104 2.54 17.27 9.33
C TYR A 104 1.21 17.84 8.83
N ASP A 105 1.25 18.69 7.82
CA ASP A 105 0.12 19.38 7.22
C ASP A 105 -0.52 18.64 6.05
N LEU A 106 -0.05 17.43 5.74
CA LEU A 106 -0.60 16.58 4.70
C LEU A 106 -1.24 15.32 5.28
N PRO A 107 -2.45 14.95 4.83
CA PRO A 107 -3.11 13.75 5.29
C PRO A 107 -2.42 12.49 4.77
N LEU A 108 -2.33 11.49 5.64
CA LEU A 108 -1.88 10.13 5.33
C LEU A 108 -3.05 9.19 5.58
N VAL A 109 -3.60 8.59 4.51
CA VAL A 109 -4.96 8.05 4.57
C VAL A 109 -5.04 6.57 4.22
N VAL A 110 -5.74 5.83 5.09
CA VAL A 110 -6.33 4.52 4.80
C VAL A 110 -7.84 4.67 4.95
N PRO A 111 -8.65 4.58 3.89
CA PRO A 111 -10.08 4.89 3.92
C PRO A 111 -10.89 4.11 4.96
N GLU A 112 -10.51 2.86 5.27
CA GLU A 112 -11.16 2.06 6.32
C GLU A 112 -10.72 2.44 7.74
N VAL A 113 -9.72 3.32 7.90
CA VAL A 113 -9.13 3.67 9.20
C VAL A 113 -9.39 5.11 9.60
N ASN A 114 -9.08 6.06 8.71
CA ASN A 114 -9.15 7.49 8.99
C ASN A 114 -9.66 8.31 7.78
N PRO A 115 -10.84 7.98 7.20
CA PRO A 115 -11.36 8.66 6.01
C PRO A 115 -11.57 10.16 6.20
N GLU A 116 -11.84 10.61 7.43
CA GLU A 116 -12.03 12.02 7.79
C GLU A 116 -10.78 12.87 7.53
N ALA A 117 -9.58 12.27 7.63
CA ALA A 117 -8.32 12.97 7.36
C ALA A 117 -8.21 13.47 5.90
N ILE A 118 -8.98 12.90 4.97
CA ILE A 118 -9.03 13.39 3.58
C ILE A 118 -9.35 14.88 3.52
N ALA A 119 -10.17 15.42 4.43
CA ALA A 119 -10.51 16.84 4.47
C ALA A 119 -9.30 17.79 4.51
N GLU A 120 -8.16 17.30 5.03
CA GLU A 120 -6.91 18.07 5.12
C GLU A 120 -6.22 18.25 3.75
N PHE A 121 -6.70 17.60 2.67
CA PHE A 121 -6.19 17.87 1.32
C PHE A 121 -6.18 19.35 0.96
N ARG A 122 -7.13 20.11 1.52
CA ARG A 122 -7.27 21.56 1.31
C ARG A 122 -6.04 22.38 1.70
N ASN A 123 -5.17 21.81 2.50
CA ASN A 123 -3.93 22.49 2.91
C ASN A 123 -3.00 22.69 1.71
N ARG A 124 -2.83 21.65 0.86
CA ARG A 124 -1.87 21.69 -0.25
C ARG A 124 -2.32 20.93 -1.50
N ASN A 125 -3.58 20.51 -1.61
CA ASN A 125 -4.12 19.64 -2.65
C ASN A 125 -3.33 18.32 -2.84
N ILE A 126 -2.71 17.82 -1.77
CA ILE A 126 -1.95 16.57 -1.78
C ILE A 126 -2.46 15.65 -0.65
N ILE A 127 -2.66 14.38 -0.96
CA ILE A 127 -2.98 13.29 -0.03
C ILE A 127 -1.92 12.22 -0.17
N ALA A 128 -1.31 11.80 0.92
CA ALA A 128 -0.33 10.72 0.90
C ALA A 128 -1.02 9.36 1.10
N ASN A 129 -0.63 8.39 0.27
CA ASN A 129 -1.02 6.99 0.39
C ASN A 129 0.07 6.25 1.20
N PRO A 130 -0.29 5.50 2.26
CA PRO A 130 0.69 4.90 3.16
C PRO A 130 1.53 3.77 2.54
N ASN A 131 2.47 3.26 3.33
CA ASN A 131 3.23 2.05 3.02
C ASN A 131 2.31 0.82 2.94
N CYS A 132 2.62 -0.10 2.03
CA CYS A 132 1.78 -1.28 1.77
C CYS A 132 1.60 -2.17 2.99
N SER A 133 2.66 -2.43 3.76
CA SER A 133 2.57 -3.21 5.00
C SER A 133 1.78 -2.45 6.07
N THR A 134 1.98 -1.15 6.20
CA THR A 134 1.20 -0.33 7.12
C THR A 134 -0.30 -0.39 6.79
N ILE A 135 -0.69 -0.25 5.53
CA ILE A 135 -2.12 -0.27 5.13
C ILE A 135 -2.79 -1.56 5.60
N GLN A 136 -2.26 -2.73 5.21
CA GLN A 136 -2.90 -4.01 5.52
C GLN A 136 -2.94 -4.27 7.03
N MET A 137 -1.89 -3.92 7.76
CA MET A 137 -1.83 -4.04 9.22
C MET A 137 -2.92 -3.19 9.88
N LEU A 138 -3.03 -1.91 9.51
CA LEU A 138 -3.95 -0.99 10.16
C LEU A 138 -5.41 -1.27 9.84
N VAL A 139 -5.75 -1.76 8.63
CA VAL A 139 -7.11 -2.23 8.31
C VAL A 139 -7.52 -3.37 9.26
N ALA A 140 -6.63 -4.33 9.51
CA ALA A 140 -6.90 -5.43 10.45
C ALA A 140 -6.94 -4.95 11.92
N LEU A 141 -6.18 -3.94 12.28
CA LEU A 141 -6.04 -3.50 13.67
C LEU A 141 -7.03 -2.41 14.10
N LYS A 142 -7.61 -1.66 13.14
CA LYS A 142 -8.56 -0.57 13.44
C LYS A 142 -9.72 -1.00 14.33
N PRO A 143 -10.47 -2.08 14.04
CA PRO A 143 -11.59 -2.49 14.88
C PRO A 143 -11.16 -2.90 16.29
N ILE A 144 -9.97 -3.46 16.46
CA ILE A 144 -9.41 -3.81 17.77
C ILE A 144 -9.07 -2.53 18.55
N HIS A 145 -8.42 -1.58 17.87
CA HIS A 145 -8.06 -0.30 18.47
C HIS A 145 -9.28 0.49 18.95
N ASP A 146 -10.33 0.52 18.13
CA ASP A 146 -11.58 1.21 18.47
C ASP A 146 -12.30 0.57 19.66
N ALA A 147 -12.24 -0.75 19.79
CA ALA A 147 -12.94 -1.48 20.84
C ALA A 147 -12.22 -1.39 22.20
N VAL A 148 -10.90 -1.58 22.23
CA VAL A 148 -10.14 -1.78 23.48
C VAL A 148 -8.86 -0.95 23.59
N GLY A 149 -8.49 -0.21 22.56
CA GLY A 149 -7.23 0.53 22.47
C GLY A 149 -6.01 -0.39 22.33
N ILE A 150 -5.11 -0.05 21.43
CA ILE A 150 -3.82 -0.75 21.27
C ILE A 150 -2.74 0.02 22.02
N GLU A 151 -1.91 -0.71 22.76
CA GLU A 151 -0.75 -0.19 23.46
C GLU A 151 0.54 -0.48 22.69
N ARG A 152 0.69 -1.72 22.22
CA ARG A 152 1.90 -2.17 21.55
C ARG A 152 1.61 -3.14 20.40
N ILE A 153 2.39 -2.99 19.32
CA ILE A 153 2.38 -3.86 18.15
C ILE A 153 3.79 -4.43 17.96
N ASN A 154 3.92 -5.77 17.97
CA ASN A 154 5.11 -6.44 17.49
C ASN A 154 4.74 -7.09 16.15
N VAL A 155 5.48 -6.78 15.09
CA VAL A 155 5.17 -7.27 13.76
C VAL A 155 6.41 -7.76 13.03
N SER A 156 6.29 -8.94 12.43
CA SER A 156 7.27 -9.43 11.46
C SER A 156 6.57 -9.54 10.11
N THR A 157 7.11 -8.87 9.09
CA THR A 157 6.56 -8.90 7.74
C THR A 157 7.30 -9.89 6.84
N TYR A 158 6.58 -10.51 5.93
CA TYR A 158 7.07 -11.40 4.87
C TYR A 158 6.67 -10.78 3.54
N GLN A 159 7.52 -9.87 3.03
CA GLN A 159 7.20 -9.02 1.89
C GLN A 159 7.67 -9.60 0.57
N SER A 160 6.76 -9.69 -0.39
CA SER A 160 7.04 -10.14 -1.75
C SER A 160 7.93 -9.17 -2.52
N VAL A 161 8.58 -9.68 -3.56
CA VAL A 161 9.51 -8.90 -4.41
C VAL A 161 8.83 -7.83 -5.25
N SER A 162 7.52 -7.93 -5.50
CA SER A 162 6.74 -6.89 -6.21
C SER A 162 6.76 -5.53 -5.51
N GLY A 163 6.99 -5.49 -4.18
CA GLY A 163 7.22 -4.26 -3.44
C GLY A 163 8.46 -3.47 -3.88
N ALA A 164 9.42 -4.13 -4.54
CA ALA A 164 10.56 -3.50 -5.21
C ALA A 164 10.30 -3.24 -6.72
N GLY A 165 9.04 -3.33 -7.15
CA GLY A 165 8.62 -3.12 -8.52
C GLY A 165 9.04 -4.25 -9.48
N LYS A 166 8.94 -3.96 -10.78
CA LYS A 166 9.23 -4.94 -11.85
C LYS A 166 10.66 -5.50 -11.77
N ALA A 167 11.62 -4.67 -11.37
CA ALA A 167 13.01 -5.11 -11.23
C ALA A 167 13.18 -6.22 -10.18
N GLY A 168 12.44 -6.15 -9.06
CA GLY A 168 12.45 -7.21 -8.04
C GLY A 168 11.84 -8.52 -8.54
N ILE A 169 10.74 -8.43 -9.30
CA ILE A 169 10.07 -9.58 -9.92
C ILE A 169 11.03 -10.27 -10.93
N ASP A 170 11.63 -9.48 -11.82
CA ASP A 170 12.55 -9.97 -12.85
C ASP A 170 13.79 -10.61 -12.20
N GLU A 171 14.30 -10.05 -11.10
CA GLU A 171 15.45 -10.62 -10.40
C GLU A 171 15.13 -11.96 -9.74
N LEU A 172 14.00 -12.09 -9.03
CA LEU A 172 13.60 -13.37 -8.44
C LEU A 172 13.42 -14.45 -9.52
N ALA A 173 12.71 -14.13 -10.60
CA ALA A 173 12.50 -15.06 -11.71
C ALA A 173 13.83 -15.49 -12.37
N GLY A 174 14.69 -14.52 -12.65
CA GLY A 174 16.00 -14.76 -13.28
C GLY A 174 16.94 -15.56 -12.38
N GLN A 175 17.03 -15.24 -11.09
CA GLN A 175 17.84 -16.00 -10.13
C GLN A 175 17.33 -17.44 -9.99
N THR A 176 16.02 -17.63 -9.87
CA THR A 176 15.39 -18.96 -9.75
C THR A 176 15.74 -19.82 -10.97
N ALA A 177 15.56 -19.29 -12.17
CA ALA A 177 15.88 -20.02 -13.40
C ALA A 177 17.37 -20.38 -13.49
N LYS A 178 18.28 -19.47 -13.16
CA LYS A 178 19.72 -19.72 -13.17
C LYS A 178 20.14 -20.80 -12.18
N LEU A 179 19.69 -20.69 -10.92
CA LEU A 179 20.05 -21.63 -9.86
C LEU A 179 19.55 -23.04 -10.15
N LEU A 180 18.33 -23.20 -10.68
CA LEU A 180 17.80 -24.52 -11.09
C LEU A 180 18.59 -25.15 -12.25
N ASN A 181 19.31 -24.35 -13.04
CA ASN A 181 20.20 -24.81 -14.10
C ASN A 181 21.67 -24.89 -13.68
N GLY A 182 21.97 -24.80 -12.36
CA GLY A 182 23.34 -24.89 -11.83
C GLY A 182 24.21 -23.66 -12.13
N LEU A 183 23.61 -22.53 -12.49
CA LEU A 183 24.31 -21.29 -12.80
C LEU A 183 24.28 -20.34 -11.58
N PRO A 184 25.28 -19.48 -11.41
CA PRO A 184 25.29 -18.50 -10.32
C PRO A 184 24.20 -17.46 -10.46
N ALA A 185 23.62 -17.02 -9.33
CA ALA A 185 22.65 -15.95 -9.28
C ALA A 185 23.32 -14.57 -9.38
N ASP A 186 22.78 -13.68 -10.20
CA ASP A 186 23.18 -12.28 -10.23
C ASP A 186 22.38 -11.50 -9.16
N LYS A 187 23.04 -10.56 -8.51
CA LYS A 187 22.41 -9.63 -7.55
C LYS A 187 22.42 -8.23 -8.18
N LYS A 188 21.25 -7.61 -8.31
CA LYS A 188 21.09 -6.28 -8.91
C LYS A 188 20.22 -5.37 -8.06
N GLN A 189 19.01 -5.84 -7.70
CA GLN A 189 18.01 -5.09 -6.96
C GLN A 189 18.14 -5.31 -5.45
N PHE A 190 18.50 -6.54 -5.03
CA PHE A 190 18.60 -6.90 -3.61
C PHE A 190 20.05 -7.00 -3.15
N SER A 191 20.28 -6.71 -1.87
CA SER A 191 21.61 -6.78 -1.23
C SER A 191 22.19 -8.20 -1.21
N GLN A 192 21.31 -9.21 -1.21
CA GLN A 192 21.64 -10.63 -1.21
C GLN A 192 20.83 -11.37 -2.26
N GLN A 193 21.22 -12.63 -2.56
CA GLN A 193 20.38 -13.52 -3.36
C GLN A 193 19.00 -13.64 -2.73
N ILE A 194 17.95 -13.38 -3.50
CA ILE A 194 16.56 -13.49 -3.03
C ILE A 194 15.95 -14.87 -3.33
N ALA A 195 16.30 -15.50 -4.46
CA ALA A 195 15.77 -16.82 -4.76
C ALA A 195 16.16 -17.83 -3.69
N PHE A 196 15.15 -18.53 -3.13
CA PHE A 196 15.30 -19.51 -2.05
C PHE A 196 15.88 -18.94 -0.73
N ASN A 197 15.71 -17.65 -0.46
CA ASN A 197 16.29 -16.97 0.70
C ASN A 197 15.32 -15.96 1.33
N CYS A 198 15.55 -15.62 2.62
CA CYS A 198 14.90 -14.53 3.32
C CYS A 198 15.95 -13.45 3.61
N ILE A 199 15.62 -12.19 3.29
CA ILE A 199 16.52 -11.04 3.49
C ILE A 199 15.90 -10.11 4.54
N PRO A 200 16.42 -10.04 5.78
CA PRO A 200 15.88 -9.19 6.85
C PRO A 200 16.37 -7.75 6.69
N GLN A 201 16.24 -7.21 5.51
CA GLN A 201 16.57 -5.85 5.16
C GLN A 201 15.71 -5.39 3.98
N ILE A 202 14.84 -4.43 4.21
CA ILE A 202 14.09 -3.73 3.17
C ILE A 202 14.36 -2.24 3.33
N ASP A 203 14.80 -1.57 2.24
CA ASP A 203 15.23 -0.18 2.25
C ASP A 203 16.57 0.02 3.02
N GLN A 204 16.93 1.24 3.32
CA GLN A 204 18.22 1.61 3.93
C GLN A 204 18.22 1.36 5.43
N MET A 205 19.38 0.93 5.96
CA MET A 205 19.62 0.88 7.39
C MET A 205 19.75 2.29 7.96
N MET A 206 19.14 2.51 9.12
CA MET A 206 19.23 3.76 9.86
C MET A 206 20.16 3.63 11.08
N GLU A 207 20.57 4.74 11.67
CA GLU A 207 21.50 4.79 12.80
C GLU A 207 20.99 4.06 14.04
N ASN A 208 19.67 3.95 14.22
CA ASN A 208 19.04 3.24 15.32
C ASN A 208 19.01 1.71 15.14
N GLY A 209 19.60 1.18 14.06
CA GLY A 209 19.63 -0.24 13.76
C GLY A 209 18.38 -0.82 13.07
N TYR A 210 17.35 0.00 12.86
CA TYR A 210 16.17 -0.36 12.06
C TYR A 210 16.39 0.00 10.59
N THR A 211 15.64 -0.62 9.70
CA THR A 211 15.55 -0.18 8.31
C THR A 211 14.55 0.97 8.17
N LYS A 212 14.66 1.74 7.09
CA LYS A 212 13.68 2.78 6.79
C LYS A 212 12.28 2.19 6.58
N GLU A 213 12.18 0.97 6.01
CA GLU A 213 10.90 0.27 5.87
C GLU A 213 10.24 -0.02 7.22
N GLU A 214 11.02 -0.47 8.20
CA GLU A 214 10.54 -0.71 9.57
C GLU A 214 10.07 0.60 10.22
N MET A 215 10.83 1.66 10.07
CA MET A 215 10.45 2.96 10.63
C MET A 215 9.20 3.57 9.98
N LYS A 216 8.92 3.26 8.69
CA LYS A 216 7.63 3.63 8.08
C LYS A 216 6.47 3.04 8.86
N MET A 217 6.53 1.77 9.24
CA MET A 217 5.46 1.14 10.02
C MET A 217 5.24 1.82 11.38
N VAL A 218 6.32 2.29 12.03
CA VAL A 218 6.22 3.03 13.30
C VAL A 218 5.53 4.39 13.09
N TRP A 219 6.11 5.22 12.22
CA TRP A 219 5.66 6.61 12.04
C TRP A 219 4.28 6.71 11.42
N GLU A 220 4.00 5.87 10.42
CA GLU A 220 2.72 5.87 9.72
C GLU A 220 1.59 5.34 10.62
N THR A 221 1.82 4.32 11.45
CA THR A 221 0.85 3.84 12.43
C THR A 221 0.42 4.94 13.38
N GLN A 222 1.40 5.64 13.97
CA GLN A 222 1.14 6.73 14.91
C GLN A 222 0.37 7.89 14.26
N LYS A 223 0.73 8.23 13.01
CA LYS A 223 0.08 9.31 12.28
C LYS A 223 -1.36 8.95 11.87
N ILE A 224 -1.58 7.75 11.33
CA ILE A 224 -2.90 7.32 10.82
C ILE A 224 -3.89 7.10 11.96
N PHE A 225 -3.47 6.49 13.08
CA PHE A 225 -4.30 6.35 14.27
C PHE A 225 -4.43 7.65 15.08
N ASN A 226 -3.63 8.68 14.72
CA ASN A 226 -3.52 9.91 15.50
C ASN A 226 -3.24 9.64 16.99
N ASP A 227 -2.41 8.63 17.26
CA ASP A 227 -2.07 8.19 18.61
C ASP A 227 -0.56 7.93 18.74
N PRO A 228 0.22 8.92 19.20
CA PRO A 228 1.66 8.78 19.38
C PRO A 228 2.07 7.85 20.53
N SER A 229 1.11 7.40 21.35
CA SER A 229 1.39 6.49 22.46
C SER A 229 1.47 5.03 22.04
N ILE A 230 1.00 4.67 20.83
CA ILE A 230 1.14 3.32 20.30
C ILE A 230 2.61 3.04 19.98
N THR A 231 3.14 1.99 20.59
CA THR A 231 4.51 1.54 20.32
C THR A 231 4.51 0.43 19.28
N VAL A 232 5.38 0.54 18.28
CA VAL A 232 5.49 -0.46 17.21
C VAL A 232 6.92 -0.99 17.15
N ASN A 233 7.09 -2.31 17.13
CA ASN A 233 8.38 -2.98 17.03
C ASN A 233 8.38 -3.90 15.80
N PRO A 234 8.79 -3.39 14.63
CA PRO A 234 8.73 -4.12 13.37
C PRO A 234 10.04 -4.84 13.04
N THR A 235 9.93 -5.94 12.29
CA THR A 235 11.03 -6.58 11.56
C THR A 235 10.54 -6.86 10.14
N CYS A 236 11.13 -6.20 9.13
CA CYS A 236 10.70 -6.34 7.75
C CYS A 236 11.62 -7.28 6.97
N VAL A 237 11.05 -8.37 6.43
CA VAL A 237 11.78 -9.42 5.72
C VAL A 237 11.31 -9.52 4.27
N ARG A 238 12.24 -9.45 3.31
CA ARG A 238 11.98 -9.78 1.92
C ARG A 238 12.01 -11.29 1.72
N VAL A 239 10.96 -11.85 1.13
CA VAL A 239 10.82 -13.30 0.89
C VAL A 239 10.69 -13.58 -0.61
N PRO A 240 11.03 -14.80 -1.08
CA PRO A 240 11.03 -15.16 -2.49
C PRO A 240 9.62 -15.50 -3.01
N VAL A 241 8.70 -14.57 -2.86
CA VAL A 241 7.31 -14.61 -3.32
C VAL A 241 7.10 -13.45 -4.27
N PHE A 242 6.37 -13.64 -5.35
CA PHE A 242 6.19 -12.62 -6.38
C PHE A 242 5.24 -11.51 -5.93
N TYR A 243 4.06 -11.83 -5.42
CA TYR A 243 3.00 -10.91 -5.05
C TYR A 243 2.42 -11.23 -3.67
N GLY A 244 1.88 -10.21 -3.03
CA GLY A 244 1.26 -10.30 -1.72
C GLY A 244 2.26 -10.18 -0.57
N HIS A 245 1.89 -9.45 0.47
CA HIS A 245 2.62 -9.38 1.73
C HIS A 245 1.87 -10.17 2.80
N ALA A 246 2.62 -10.83 3.67
CA ALA A 246 2.08 -11.46 4.87
C ALA A 246 2.75 -10.88 6.11
N GLU A 247 2.04 -10.89 7.23
CA GLU A 247 2.51 -10.33 8.49
C GLU A 247 2.10 -11.20 9.67
N ALA A 248 3.06 -11.53 10.53
CA ALA A 248 2.80 -12.06 11.86
C ALA A 248 2.69 -10.88 12.82
N VAL A 249 1.47 -10.57 13.25
CA VAL A 249 1.17 -9.42 14.10
C VAL A 249 0.82 -9.91 15.50
N HIS A 250 1.47 -9.38 16.51
CA HIS A 250 1.13 -9.52 17.90
C HIS A 250 0.74 -8.16 18.45
N VAL A 251 -0.41 -8.09 19.11
CA VAL A 251 -0.96 -6.85 19.66
C VAL A 251 -1.15 -6.99 21.17
N GLU A 252 -0.65 -6.02 21.93
CA GLU A 252 -1.00 -5.81 23.32
C GLU A 252 -2.02 -4.68 23.42
N THR A 253 -3.12 -4.92 24.12
CA THR A 253 -4.26 -4.00 24.21
C THR A 253 -4.38 -3.36 25.60
N ARG A 254 -4.94 -2.15 25.65
CA ARG A 254 -5.14 -1.39 26.91
C ARG A 254 -6.20 -2.02 27.81
N SER A 255 -7.24 -2.59 27.20
CA SER A 255 -8.24 -3.40 27.90
C SER A 255 -8.19 -4.82 27.38
N PRO A 256 -8.45 -5.85 28.21
CA PRO A 256 -8.45 -7.23 27.76
C PRO A 256 -9.41 -7.49 26.60
N ILE A 257 -9.01 -8.31 25.66
CA ILE A 257 -9.82 -8.83 24.56
C ILE A 257 -9.37 -10.26 24.27
N ASP A 258 -10.28 -11.13 23.90
CA ASP A 258 -9.93 -12.48 23.49
C ASP A 258 -10.00 -12.68 21.96
N ALA A 259 -9.47 -13.81 21.51
CA ALA A 259 -9.42 -14.13 20.08
C ALA A 259 -10.80 -14.23 19.44
N GLN A 260 -11.83 -14.70 20.18
CA GLN A 260 -13.18 -14.81 19.64
C GLN A 260 -13.83 -13.43 19.47
N GLU A 261 -13.58 -12.53 20.40
CA GLU A 261 -14.03 -11.13 20.30
C GLU A 261 -13.37 -10.44 19.11
N VAL A 262 -12.06 -10.67 18.89
CA VAL A 262 -11.34 -10.15 17.71
C VAL A 262 -11.93 -10.71 16.42
N ILE A 263 -12.22 -12.00 16.33
CA ILE A 263 -12.88 -12.61 15.18
C ILE A 263 -14.20 -11.90 14.88
N ASN A 264 -15.04 -11.74 15.90
CA ASN A 264 -16.35 -11.10 15.75
C ASN A 264 -16.26 -9.64 15.27
N LEU A 265 -15.25 -8.89 15.71
CA LEU A 265 -14.98 -7.52 15.24
C LEU A 265 -14.56 -7.52 13.77
N LEU A 266 -13.64 -8.40 13.39
CA LEU A 266 -13.10 -8.46 12.04
C LEU A 266 -14.14 -8.94 11.01
N GLU A 267 -15.03 -9.85 11.36
CA GLU A 267 -16.13 -10.30 10.49
C GLU A 267 -17.12 -9.19 10.14
N GLN A 268 -17.22 -8.16 10.97
CA GLN A 268 -18.09 -7.00 10.75
C GLN A 268 -17.37 -5.85 10.03
N THR A 269 -16.07 -6.01 9.77
CA THR A 269 -15.23 -4.95 9.20
C THR A 269 -15.23 -5.03 7.68
N GLU A 270 -15.66 -3.96 7.02
CA GLU A 270 -15.60 -3.86 5.56
C GLU A 270 -14.15 -3.95 5.07
N GLY A 271 -13.93 -4.68 3.98
CA GLY A 271 -12.60 -4.87 3.39
C GLY A 271 -11.74 -5.92 4.09
N VAL A 272 -12.26 -6.61 5.11
CA VAL A 272 -11.58 -7.72 5.81
C VAL A 272 -12.26 -9.04 5.50
N GLU A 273 -11.48 -10.07 5.23
CA GLU A 273 -11.92 -11.46 5.09
C GLU A 273 -11.27 -12.31 6.19
N VAL A 274 -12.09 -12.99 7.01
CA VAL A 274 -11.60 -13.80 8.14
C VAL A 274 -11.55 -15.27 7.77
N PHE A 275 -10.42 -15.91 8.05
CA PHE A 275 -10.18 -17.36 7.87
C PHE A 275 -10.25 -18.07 9.22
N HIS A 276 -10.99 -19.18 9.29
CA HIS A 276 -11.32 -19.87 10.53
C HIS A 276 -10.64 -21.23 10.69
N GLY A 277 -10.47 -21.66 11.93
CA GLY A 277 -9.98 -23.00 12.27
C GLY A 277 -8.60 -23.29 11.71
N ASP A 278 -8.50 -24.38 10.94
CA ASP A 278 -7.26 -24.83 10.31
C ASP A 278 -6.99 -24.16 8.95
N ASP A 279 -7.93 -23.34 8.44
CA ASP A 279 -7.69 -22.55 7.23
C ASP A 279 -7.01 -21.23 7.57
N PHE A 280 -6.12 -20.78 6.70
CA PHE A 280 -5.38 -19.55 6.85
C PHE A 280 -5.02 -18.97 5.49
N PRO A 281 -5.00 -17.64 5.34
CA PRO A 281 -4.64 -17.02 4.06
C PRO A 281 -3.14 -17.13 3.79
N THR A 282 -2.80 -17.25 2.49
CA THR A 282 -1.43 -17.21 2.01
C THR A 282 -1.27 -16.22 0.86
N GLN A 283 -0.05 -15.71 0.69
CA GLN A 283 0.27 -14.77 -0.38
C GLN A 283 -0.07 -15.34 -1.77
N VAL A 284 0.29 -16.61 -2.02
CA VAL A 284 0.17 -17.24 -3.35
C VAL A 284 -1.25 -17.72 -3.64
N ARG A 285 -1.94 -18.33 -2.66
CA ARG A 285 -3.28 -18.87 -2.88
C ARG A 285 -4.35 -17.77 -2.90
N ASP A 286 -4.21 -16.78 -2.01
CA ASP A 286 -5.36 -15.95 -1.64
C ASP A 286 -5.17 -14.47 -2.00
N ALA A 287 -3.96 -13.89 -1.83
CA ALA A 287 -3.78 -12.44 -1.91
C ALA A 287 -3.79 -11.89 -3.33
N GLY A 288 -3.13 -12.58 -4.27
CA GLY A 288 -2.92 -12.05 -5.62
C GLY A 288 -4.20 -11.66 -6.34
N GLY A 289 -4.31 -10.42 -6.77
CA GLY A 289 -5.47 -9.86 -7.48
C GLY A 289 -6.70 -9.55 -6.59
N LYS A 290 -6.55 -9.58 -5.26
CA LYS A 290 -7.65 -9.29 -4.31
C LYS A 290 -7.48 -7.92 -3.65
N ASP A 291 -8.62 -7.30 -3.34
CA ASP A 291 -8.65 -5.99 -2.68
C ASP A 291 -8.87 -6.07 -1.16
N HIS A 292 -9.22 -7.24 -0.64
CA HIS A 292 -9.44 -7.46 0.80
C HIS A 292 -8.14 -7.69 1.56
N VAL A 293 -8.16 -7.31 2.83
CA VAL A 293 -7.17 -7.73 3.82
C VAL A 293 -7.68 -9.03 4.45
N MET A 294 -6.89 -10.08 4.35
CA MET A 294 -7.24 -11.40 4.83
C MET A 294 -6.58 -11.67 6.18
N VAL A 295 -7.35 -12.11 7.14
CA VAL A 295 -6.87 -12.35 8.50
C VAL A 295 -7.21 -13.78 8.92
N GLY A 296 -6.21 -14.50 9.42
CA GLY A 296 -6.39 -15.84 9.96
C GLY A 296 -5.46 -16.10 11.12
N ARG A 297 -5.44 -17.34 11.63
CA ARG A 297 -4.57 -17.71 12.75
C ARG A 297 -4.74 -16.81 13.98
N ILE A 298 -5.97 -16.29 14.19
CA ILE A 298 -6.31 -15.42 15.33
C ILE A 298 -6.31 -16.29 16.59
N ARG A 299 -5.52 -15.90 17.60
CA ARG A 299 -5.36 -16.68 18.83
C ARG A 299 -4.89 -15.80 19.99
N ASN A 300 -5.29 -16.16 21.19
CA ASN A 300 -4.80 -15.51 22.40
C ASN A 300 -3.29 -15.67 22.54
N ASP A 301 -2.62 -14.68 23.10
CA ASP A 301 -1.25 -14.81 23.55
C ASP A 301 -1.22 -15.68 24.82
N ILE A 302 -0.40 -16.71 24.82
CA ILE A 302 -0.22 -17.62 25.97
C ILE A 302 0.72 -17.04 27.04
N SER A 303 1.37 -15.93 26.74
CA SER A 303 2.39 -15.29 27.60
C SER A 303 1.97 -13.93 28.14
N HIS A 304 0.91 -13.33 27.57
CA HIS A 304 0.41 -12.00 27.97
C HIS A 304 -1.12 -11.99 28.04
N HIS A 305 -1.67 -11.50 29.17
CA HIS A 305 -3.11 -11.56 29.46
C HIS A 305 -3.99 -10.66 28.57
N SER A 306 -3.42 -9.66 27.92
CA SER A 306 -4.09 -8.74 26.99
C SER A 306 -3.45 -8.77 25.62
N GLY A 307 -2.93 -9.94 25.22
CA GLY A 307 -2.25 -10.15 23.95
C GLY A 307 -3.05 -11.00 22.98
N VAL A 308 -3.06 -10.62 21.70
CA VAL A 308 -3.66 -11.37 20.60
C VAL A 308 -2.69 -11.45 19.44
N ASN A 309 -2.62 -12.61 18.80
CA ASN A 309 -1.83 -12.84 17.60
C ASN A 309 -2.73 -13.00 16.38
N LEU A 310 -2.32 -12.39 15.26
CA LEU A 310 -2.99 -12.45 13.96
C LEU A 310 -1.98 -12.81 12.86
N TRP A 311 -2.47 -13.42 11.80
CA TRP A 311 -1.77 -13.56 10.53
C TRP A 311 -2.53 -12.78 9.48
N VAL A 312 -1.91 -11.72 8.94
CA VAL A 312 -2.52 -10.76 8.02
C VAL A 312 -1.88 -10.90 6.65
N VAL A 313 -2.69 -11.00 5.61
CA VAL A 313 -2.22 -11.15 4.22
C VAL A 313 -3.00 -10.21 3.31
N ALA A 314 -2.32 -9.54 2.40
CA ALA A 314 -2.98 -8.73 1.35
C ALA A 314 -2.12 -8.62 0.09
N ASP A 315 -2.74 -8.26 -1.03
CA ASP A 315 -2.02 -7.86 -2.24
C ASP A 315 -1.40 -6.46 -2.05
N ASN A 316 -0.08 -6.43 -2.00
CA ASN A 316 0.68 -5.21 -1.76
C ASN A 316 0.63 -4.19 -2.90
N VAL A 317 0.29 -4.62 -4.11
CA VAL A 317 0.15 -3.74 -5.28
C VAL A 317 -1.29 -3.22 -5.39
N ARG A 318 -2.29 -4.04 -5.00
CA ARG A 318 -3.70 -3.66 -4.96
C ARG A 318 -4.05 -2.92 -3.68
N LYS A 319 -4.50 -3.62 -2.64
CA LYS A 319 -4.87 -2.95 -1.36
C LYS A 319 -3.72 -2.16 -0.77
N GLY A 320 -2.49 -2.66 -0.87
CA GLY A 320 -1.30 -1.97 -0.37
C GLY A 320 -0.89 -0.71 -1.14
N ALA A 321 -1.49 -0.42 -2.30
CA ALA A 321 -1.14 0.73 -3.13
C ALA A 321 -2.31 1.22 -3.99
N ALA A 322 -2.56 0.57 -5.13
CA ALA A 322 -3.48 1.05 -6.17
C ALA A 322 -4.92 1.16 -5.67
N THR A 323 -5.44 0.11 -5.03
CA THR A 323 -6.82 0.09 -4.52
C THR A 323 -7.01 1.12 -3.42
N ASN A 324 -6.07 1.24 -2.48
CA ASN A 324 -6.15 2.26 -1.43
C ASN A 324 -6.17 3.68 -2.01
N ALA A 325 -5.33 3.96 -3.02
CA ALA A 325 -5.30 5.26 -3.69
C ALA A 325 -6.62 5.56 -4.43
N VAL A 326 -7.21 4.57 -5.11
CA VAL A 326 -8.51 4.73 -5.78
C VAL A 326 -9.64 4.90 -4.76
N GLN A 327 -9.63 4.17 -3.65
CA GLN A 327 -10.59 4.34 -2.56
C GLN A 327 -10.50 5.75 -1.94
N ILE A 328 -9.29 6.30 -1.76
CA ILE A 328 -9.10 7.70 -1.35
C ILE A 328 -9.80 8.64 -2.36
N ALA A 329 -9.62 8.42 -3.68
CA ALA A 329 -10.28 9.21 -4.70
C ALA A 329 -11.81 9.06 -4.67
N GLU A 330 -12.34 7.87 -4.39
CA GLU A 330 -13.78 7.61 -4.25
C GLU A 330 -14.38 8.38 -3.06
N VAL A 331 -13.73 8.35 -1.91
CA VAL A 331 -14.17 9.13 -0.74
C VAL A 331 -14.06 10.63 -1.03
N LEU A 332 -12.98 11.06 -1.67
CA LEU A 332 -12.78 12.46 -2.05
C LEU A 332 -13.94 12.98 -2.91
N ILE A 333 -14.32 12.26 -3.98
CA ILE A 333 -15.39 12.70 -4.87
C ILE A 333 -16.79 12.55 -4.26
N ARG A 334 -16.98 11.64 -3.34
CA ARG A 334 -18.25 11.43 -2.63
C ARG A 334 -18.55 12.54 -1.62
N ASP A 335 -17.53 12.96 -0.87
CA ASP A 335 -17.71 13.75 0.36
C ASP A 335 -17.23 15.22 0.19
N TYR A 336 -16.38 15.52 -0.79
CA TYR A 336 -15.69 16.82 -0.86
C TYR A 336 -15.72 17.52 -2.23
N TYR A 337 -16.20 16.84 -3.27
CA TYR A 337 -16.26 17.45 -4.62
C TYR A 337 -17.68 17.95 -5.01
#